data_f011cd734d67d9e05c5fec7635d02b48
#
_entry.id   f011cd734d67d9e05c5fec7635d02b48
#
_cell.length_a   1.000
_cell.length_b   1.000
_cell.length_c   1.000
_cell.angle_alpha   90.00
_cell.angle_beta   90.00
_cell.angle_gamma   90.00
#
_symmetry.space_group_name_H-M   'P 1'
#
loop_
_entity.id
_entity.type
_entity.pdbx_description
1 polymer ?
#
loop_
_entity_poly.entity_id
_entity_poly.type
_entity_poly.pdbx_seq_one_letter_code
_entity_poly.pdbx_strand_id
1 'polypeptide(L)'
;MEQIRLQKYLADAGIASRRKAEELIKQGKVYVNGKIVTELGTKVTPNVDEIRYEGKKVEIEEKYIYILLNKPIGYVTTVKDQFNRDSVMDLVKIRKRLVPVGRLDMYTSGALILTNDGEFVYKVTHPKHEIEKTYTVTIKGIIKKEEVKNLEIGVDIGEYITKPAKVKILKTDEEKNISRLEITIHEGKNRQVRKMCEAIGHSVLALHRSKIAGIGVKDIPLRKMEIFK
;
A
#
# COMPACT_ATOMS: atom_id res chain seq x y z
N MET A 1 29.12 8.40 -3.35
CA MET A 1 27.88 8.19 -2.52
C MET A 1 26.70 8.80 -3.26
N GLU A 2 25.55 8.16 -3.22
CA GLU A 2 24.36 8.63 -3.97
C GLU A 2 23.72 9.83 -3.27
N GLN A 3 23.47 10.90 -4.02
CA GLN A 3 22.76 12.07 -3.54
C GLN A 3 21.25 11.82 -3.56
N ILE A 4 20.57 12.20 -2.50
CA ILE A 4 19.11 12.13 -2.41
C ILE A 4 18.52 13.53 -2.19
N ARG A 5 17.25 13.73 -2.59
CA ARG A 5 16.56 15.00 -2.34
C ARG A 5 16.36 15.23 -0.85
N LEU A 6 16.56 16.47 -0.38
CA LEU A 6 16.45 16.84 1.02
C LEU A 6 15.08 16.48 1.64
N GLN A 7 13.97 16.67 0.91
CA GLN A 7 12.65 16.23 1.39
C GLN A 7 12.53 14.71 1.52
N LYS A 8 13.26 13.91 0.70
CA LYS A 8 13.35 12.46 0.88
C LYS A 8 14.12 12.13 2.15
N TYR A 9 15.28 12.76 2.37
CA TYR A 9 16.08 12.59 3.57
C TYR A 9 15.26 12.83 4.85
N LEU A 10 14.54 13.96 4.93
CA LEU A 10 13.70 14.31 6.07
C LEU A 10 12.55 13.32 6.28
N ALA A 11 12.00 12.77 5.20
CA ALA A 11 10.94 11.77 5.29
C ALA A 11 11.47 10.41 5.76
N ASP A 12 12.64 9.98 5.26
CA ASP A 12 13.30 8.74 5.65
C ASP A 12 13.81 8.80 7.11
N ALA A 13 14.20 10.00 7.58
CA ALA A 13 14.52 10.28 8.98
C ALA A 13 13.28 10.41 9.91
N GLY A 14 12.07 10.24 9.39
CA GLY A 14 10.86 10.26 10.19
C GLY A 14 10.33 11.64 10.58
N ILE A 15 10.95 12.74 10.13
CA ILE A 15 10.60 14.14 10.50
C ILE A 15 9.20 14.50 9.97
N ALA A 16 8.93 14.26 8.66
CA ALA A 16 7.67 14.63 8.03
C ALA A 16 7.38 13.79 6.79
N SER A 17 6.18 13.92 6.17
CA SER A 17 5.96 13.41 4.82
C SER A 17 6.79 14.23 3.82
N ARG A 18 7.10 13.69 2.63
CA ARG A 18 7.86 14.40 1.60
C ARG A 18 7.26 15.78 1.28
N ARG A 19 5.92 15.86 1.13
CA ARG A 19 5.20 17.13 0.89
C ARG A 19 5.34 18.10 2.08
N LYS A 20 5.17 17.60 3.30
CA LYS A 20 5.34 18.43 4.50
C LYS A 20 6.79 18.86 4.68
N ALA A 21 7.76 18.02 4.35
CA ALA A 21 9.18 18.38 4.34
C ALA A 21 9.48 19.52 3.33
N GLU A 22 8.86 19.50 2.15
CA GLU A 22 8.96 20.62 1.19
C GLU A 22 8.42 21.94 1.76
N GLU A 23 7.31 21.89 2.51
CA GLU A 23 6.80 23.06 3.21
C GLU A 23 7.77 23.58 4.28
N LEU A 24 8.39 22.66 5.07
CA LEU A 24 9.38 23.02 6.08
C LEU A 24 10.64 23.65 5.46
N ILE A 25 11.10 23.13 4.33
CA ILE A 25 12.22 23.68 3.55
C ILE A 25 11.87 25.09 3.09
N LYS A 26 10.73 25.31 2.42
CA LYS A 26 10.28 26.63 1.98
C LYS A 26 10.20 27.66 3.13
N GLN A 27 9.84 27.19 4.33
CA GLN A 27 9.75 28.03 5.52
C GLN A 27 11.12 28.35 6.15
N GLY A 28 12.25 27.88 5.57
CA GLY A 28 13.59 28.11 6.11
C GLY A 28 13.88 27.40 7.44
N LYS A 29 13.14 26.33 7.76
CA LYS A 29 13.29 25.57 9.01
C LYS A 29 14.36 24.48 8.96
N VAL A 30 14.97 24.27 7.80
CA VAL A 30 15.93 23.19 7.57
C VAL A 30 17.29 23.79 7.24
N TYR A 31 18.31 23.25 7.88
CA TYR A 31 19.70 23.64 7.67
C TYR A 31 20.47 22.48 7.07
N VAL A 32 21.36 22.80 6.14
CA VAL A 32 22.34 21.86 5.56
C VAL A 32 23.71 22.49 5.71
N ASN A 33 24.63 21.81 6.38
CA ASN A 33 25.99 22.28 6.66
C ASN A 33 26.01 23.70 7.26
N GLY A 34 25.11 23.95 8.22
CA GLY A 34 24.99 25.26 8.92
C GLY A 34 24.25 26.34 8.14
N LYS A 35 23.86 26.13 6.88
CA LYS A 35 23.15 27.11 6.04
C LYS A 35 21.66 26.79 5.93
N ILE A 36 20.81 27.82 6.02
CA ILE A 36 19.38 27.68 5.76
C ILE A 36 19.15 27.29 4.28
N VAL A 37 18.31 26.30 4.04
CA VAL A 37 17.90 25.87 2.70
C VAL A 37 16.40 26.12 2.53
N THR A 38 16.06 26.89 1.48
CA THR A 38 14.66 27.17 1.09
C THR A 38 14.32 26.64 -0.30
N GLU A 39 15.33 26.27 -1.08
CA GLU A 39 15.19 25.80 -2.46
C GLU A 39 14.70 24.35 -2.50
N LEU A 40 13.59 24.13 -3.22
CA LEU A 40 13.07 22.80 -3.48
C LEU A 40 13.95 22.04 -4.49
N GLY A 41 14.10 20.75 -4.27
CA GLY A 41 14.93 19.91 -5.13
C GLY A 41 16.39 19.83 -4.68
N THR A 42 16.81 20.61 -3.67
CA THR A 42 18.13 20.51 -3.05
C THR A 42 18.46 19.05 -2.73
N LYS A 43 19.65 18.61 -3.12
CA LYS A 43 20.17 17.27 -2.87
C LYS A 43 21.19 17.30 -1.75
N VAL A 44 21.22 16.23 -0.98
CA VAL A 44 22.16 15.99 0.12
C VAL A 44 22.75 14.60 0.01
N THR A 45 23.96 14.43 0.52
CA THR A 45 24.66 13.15 0.60
C THR A 45 24.51 12.61 2.02
N PRO A 46 23.74 11.52 2.25
CA PRO A 46 23.62 10.91 3.57
C PRO A 46 24.98 10.57 4.18
N ASN A 47 25.12 10.72 5.49
CA ASN A 47 26.34 10.49 6.28
C ASN A 47 27.53 11.41 5.93
N VAL A 48 27.37 12.40 5.03
CA VAL A 48 28.35 13.42 4.69
C VAL A 48 27.83 14.80 5.07
N ASP A 49 26.64 15.16 4.57
CA ASP A 49 26.03 16.45 4.86
C ASP A 49 25.36 16.43 6.26
N GLU A 50 25.62 17.47 7.05
CA GLU A 50 24.94 17.68 8.33
C GLU A 50 23.58 18.36 8.09
N ILE A 51 22.50 17.65 8.39
CA ILE A 51 21.15 18.20 8.30
C ILE A 51 20.63 18.49 9.71
N ARG A 52 20.03 19.70 9.89
CA ARG A 52 19.38 20.08 11.16
C ARG A 52 17.95 20.56 10.90
N TYR A 53 17.07 20.23 11.83
CA TYR A 53 15.69 20.71 11.91
C TYR A 53 15.38 21.10 13.35
N GLU A 54 14.84 22.31 13.57
CA GLU A 54 14.58 22.86 14.91
C GLU A 54 15.80 22.75 15.86
N GLY A 55 16.98 23.05 15.35
CA GLY A 55 18.24 23.01 16.11
C GLY A 55 18.80 21.60 16.36
N LYS A 56 18.06 20.56 16.08
CA LYS A 56 18.49 19.16 16.28
C LYS A 56 19.08 18.57 15.01
N LYS A 57 20.16 17.81 15.16
CA LYS A 57 20.71 17.00 14.06
C LYS A 57 19.68 15.95 13.65
N VAL A 58 19.50 15.79 12.34
CA VAL A 58 18.59 14.80 11.73
C VAL A 58 19.44 13.68 11.18
N GLU A 59 19.15 12.46 11.58
CA GLU A 59 19.81 11.25 11.11
C GLU A 59 18.78 10.26 10.62
N ILE A 60 19.11 9.54 9.53
CA ILE A 60 18.24 8.44 9.05
C ILE A 60 18.46 7.25 9.98
N GLU A 61 17.39 6.77 10.58
CA GLU A 61 17.47 5.53 11.38
C GLU A 61 17.78 4.32 10.48
N GLU A 62 18.85 3.59 10.81
CA GLU A 62 19.25 2.37 10.08
C GLU A 62 18.29 1.19 10.28
N LYS A 63 17.38 1.27 11.24
CA LYS A 63 16.52 0.16 11.64
C LYS A 63 15.14 0.23 10.98
N TYR A 64 14.97 -0.53 9.91
CA TYR A 64 13.68 -0.68 9.27
C TYR A 64 12.75 -1.59 10.08
N ILE A 65 11.47 -1.26 10.03
CA ILE A 65 10.37 -2.03 10.64
C ILE A 65 9.41 -2.42 9.53
N TYR A 66 9.04 -3.67 9.49
CA TYR A 66 8.03 -4.20 8.59
C TYR A 66 6.93 -4.86 9.40
N ILE A 67 5.70 -4.44 9.18
CA ILE A 67 4.50 -4.94 9.87
C ILE A 67 3.55 -5.47 8.82
N LEU A 68 3.12 -6.71 8.98
CA LEU A 68 2.01 -7.27 8.24
C LEU A 68 0.74 -7.17 9.09
N LEU A 69 -0.18 -6.34 8.66
CA LEU A 69 -1.50 -6.17 9.26
C LEU A 69 -2.53 -6.95 8.46
N ASN A 70 -3.32 -7.79 9.13
CA ASN A 70 -4.56 -8.30 8.56
C ASN A 70 -5.66 -7.24 8.76
N LYS A 71 -5.71 -6.28 7.82
CA LYS A 71 -6.62 -5.13 7.88
C LYS A 71 -8.08 -5.60 7.90
N PRO A 72 -8.91 -5.18 8.85
CA PRO A 72 -10.35 -5.40 8.81
C PRO A 72 -11.03 -4.43 7.82
N ILE A 73 -12.27 -4.70 7.47
CA ILE A 73 -13.15 -3.73 6.82
C ILE A 73 -13.47 -2.57 7.79
N GLY A 74 -13.93 -1.43 7.26
CA GLY A 74 -14.29 -0.25 8.04
C GLY A 74 -13.14 0.74 8.27
N TYR A 75 -11.89 0.35 8.05
CA TYR A 75 -10.71 1.19 8.23
C TYR A 75 -10.19 1.71 6.90
N VAL A 76 -9.84 3.01 6.85
CA VAL A 76 -9.21 3.61 5.67
C VAL A 76 -7.69 3.43 5.73
N THR A 77 -7.06 3.24 4.55
CA THR A 77 -5.60 3.14 4.45
C THR A 77 -5.01 4.53 4.25
N THR A 78 -4.76 5.23 5.34
CA THR A 78 -4.13 6.56 5.37
C THR A 78 -3.34 6.75 6.65
N VAL A 79 -2.29 7.59 6.60
CA VAL A 79 -1.53 8.02 7.78
C VAL A 79 -2.28 9.12 8.55
N LYS A 80 -3.07 9.94 7.85
CA LYS A 80 -3.91 10.98 8.43
C LYS A 80 -5.21 11.06 7.63
N ASP A 81 -6.32 10.87 8.28
CA ASP A 81 -7.63 11.06 7.68
C ASP A 81 -8.14 12.50 7.86
N GLN A 82 -8.81 13.03 6.84
CA GLN A 82 -9.41 14.38 6.86
C GLN A 82 -10.86 14.38 7.32
N PHE A 83 -11.47 13.20 7.40
CA PHE A 83 -12.91 13.01 7.69
C PHE A 83 -13.15 12.30 9.03
N ASN A 84 -12.14 12.21 9.89
CA ASN A 84 -12.21 11.54 11.19
C ASN A 84 -12.71 10.08 11.12
N ARG A 85 -12.41 9.36 10.03
CA ARG A 85 -12.70 7.93 9.93
C ARG A 85 -11.58 7.13 10.58
N ASP A 86 -11.92 5.96 11.08
CA ASP A 86 -10.92 5.02 11.60
C ASP A 86 -9.90 4.67 10.52
N SER A 87 -8.64 4.79 10.84
CA SER A 87 -7.50 4.52 9.94
C SER A 87 -6.74 3.27 10.35
N VAL A 88 -5.98 2.70 9.43
CA VAL A 88 -5.09 1.57 9.73
C VAL A 88 -4.05 1.91 10.79
N MET A 89 -3.73 3.19 10.97
CA MET A 89 -2.77 3.65 11.99
C MET A 89 -3.31 3.49 13.40
N ASP A 90 -4.62 3.51 13.60
CA ASP A 90 -5.27 3.31 14.91
C ASP A 90 -5.13 1.87 15.41
N LEU A 91 -4.87 0.94 14.48
CA LEU A 91 -4.62 -0.48 14.77
C LEU A 91 -3.15 -0.78 15.13
N VAL A 92 -2.24 0.16 14.83
CA VAL A 92 -0.79 -0.05 14.96
C VAL A 92 -0.22 0.83 16.06
N LYS A 93 -0.01 0.24 17.25
CA LYS A 93 0.50 0.94 18.44
C LYS A 93 2.03 0.96 18.47
N ILE A 94 2.67 1.55 17.47
CA ILE A 94 4.12 1.71 17.40
C ILE A 94 4.45 3.20 17.33
N ARG A 95 5.38 3.66 18.19
CA ARG A 95 5.76 5.08 18.29
C ARG A 95 6.58 5.62 17.10
N LYS A 96 7.00 4.75 16.17
CA LYS A 96 7.75 5.16 14.98
C LYS A 96 6.80 5.55 13.85
N ARG A 97 7.25 6.48 13.02
CA ARG A 97 6.52 6.90 11.83
C ARG A 97 6.54 5.79 10.79
N LEU A 98 5.39 5.17 10.55
CA LEU A 98 5.20 4.15 9.53
C LEU A 98 4.29 4.67 8.42
N VAL A 99 4.42 4.08 7.24
CA VAL A 99 3.56 4.34 6.09
C VAL A 99 3.03 3.02 5.52
N PRO A 100 1.80 2.97 5.01
CA PRO A 100 1.28 1.79 4.37
C PRO A 100 1.94 1.57 3.00
N VAL A 101 2.23 0.32 2.67
CA VAL A 101 2.74 -0.15 1.38
C VAL A 101 1.58 -0.40 0.44
N GLY A 102 1.23 0.61 -0.33
CA GLY A 102 0.00 0.62 -1.11
C GLY A 102 -1.24 0.84 -0.25
N ARG A 103 -2.39 0.50 -0.81
CA ARG A 103 -3.68 0.74 -0.16
C ARG A 103 -4.63 -0.44 -0.32
N LEU A 104 -5.53 -0.57 0.63
CA LEU A 104 -6.77 -1.32 0.53
C LEU A 104 -7.93 -0.36 0.78
N ASP A 105 -9.01 -0.53 0.03
CA ASP A 105 -10.23 0.25 0.23
C ASP A 105 -10.84 -0.04 1.61
N MET A 106 -11.71 0.84 2.08
CA MET A 106 -12.40 0.72 3.37
C MET A 106 -13.13 -0.63 3.52
N TYR A 107 -13.78 -1.09 2.45
CA TYR A 107 -14.54 -2.34 2.40
C TYR A 107 -13.74 -3.55 1.85
N THR A 108 -12.41 -3.46 1.88
CA THR A 108 -11.51 -4.55 1.53
C THR A 108 -10.67 -4.90 2.74
N SER A 109 -10.62 -6.17 3.10
CA SER A 109 -9.80 -6.69 4.20
C SER A 109 -8.51 -7.33 3.70
N GLY A 110 -7.62 -7.71 4.63
CA GLY A 110 -6.48 -8.58 4.34
C GLY A 110 -5.12 -7.94 4.44
N ALA A 111 -4.15 -8.54 3.77
CA ALA A 111 -2.73 -8.24 3.86
C ALA A 111 -2.41 -6.78 3.51
N LEU A 112 -1.95 -6.02 4.48
CA LEU A 112 -1.43 -4.67 4.33
C LEU A 112 -0.10 -4.56 5.07
N ILE A 113 0.96 -4.20 4.34
CA ILE A 113 2.26 -3.98 4.96
C ILE A 113 2.36 -2.50 5.35
N LEU A 114 2.95 -2.23 6.54
CA LEU A 114 3.35 -0.90 6.98
C LEU A 114 4.84 -0.91 7.28
N THR A 115 5.55 0.17 6.93
CA THR A 115 7.00 0.26 7.13
C THR A 115 7.47 1.71 7.20
N ASN A 116 8.69 1.92 7.71
CA ASN A 116 9.45 3.17 7.56
C ASN A 116 10.47 3.12 6.40
N ASP A 117 10.54 2.00 5.66
CA ASP A 117 11.41 1.85 4.49
C ASP A 117 10.73 2.38 3.22
N GLY A 118 11.12 3.58 2.79
CA GLY A 118 10.57 4.22 1.58
C GLY A 118 10.99 3.54 0.28
N GLU A 119 12.12 2.82 0.26
CA GLU A 119 12.56 2.07 -0.92
C GLU A 119 11.76 0.79 -1.10
N PHE A 120 11.49 0.09 -0.01
CA PHE A 120 10.60 -1.07 -0.02
C PHE A 120 9.19 -0.67 -0.48
N VAL A 121 8.65 0.46 0.03
CA VAL A 121 7.35 0.99 -0.45
C VAL A 121 7.38 1.18 -1.96
N TYR A 122 8.43 1.81 -2.50
CA TYR A 122 8.56 2.01 -3.95
C TYR A 122 8.64 0.69 -4.71
N LYS A 123 9.48 -0.25 -4.26
CA LYS A 123 9.63 -1.56 -4.90
C LYS A 123 8.32 -2.34 -4.96
N VAL A 124 7.52 -2.31 -3.91
CA VAL A 124 6.26 -3.08 -3.85
C VAL A 124 5.11 -2.39 -4.57
N THR A 125 5.08 -1.05 -4.60
CA THR A 125 3.91 -0.31 -5.11
C THR A 125 4.05 0.20 -6.54
N HIS A 126 5.28 0.40 -7.03
CA HIS A 126 5.47 0.96 -8.36
C HIS A 126 5.12 -0.04 -9.47
N PRO A 127 4.29 0.33 -10.45
CA PRO A 127 3.76 -0.57 -11.49
C PRO A 127 4.83 -1.34 -12.27
N LYS A 128 6.03 -0.77 -12.45
CA LYS A 128 7.12 -1.41 -13.20
C LYS A 128 7.63 -2.72 -12.59
N HIS A 129 7.39 -2.94 -11.30
CA HIS A 129 7.87 -4.15 -10.60
C HIS A 129 6.86 -5.30 -10.64
N GLU A 130 5.66 -5.07 -11.13
CA GLU A 130 4.62 -6.09 -11.35
C GLU A 130 4.39 -7.02 -10.15
N ILE A 131 4.45 -6.47 -8.95
CA ILE A 131 4.31 -7.24 -7.71
C ILE A 131 2.93 -7.87 -7.60
N GLU A 132 2.91 -9.19 -7.43
CA GLU A 132 1.69 -9.97 -7.30
C GLU A 132 0.89 -9.61 -6.05
N LYS A 133 -0.42 -9.55 -6.23
CA LYS A 133 -1.43 -9.37 -5.17
C LYS A 133 -2.51 -10.41 -5.36
N THR A 134 -2.67 -11.28 -4.38
CA THR A 134 -3.66 -12.37 -4.42
C THR A 134 -4.85 -12.03 -3.55
N TYR A 135 -6.03 -12.19 -4.10
CA TYR A 135 -7.30 -11.89 -3.45
C TYR A 135 -8.20 -13.11 -3.39
N THR A 136 -8.87 -13.30 -2.26
CA THR A 136 -10.05 -14.14 -2.16
C THR A 136 -11.28 -13.27 -2.38
N VAL A 137 -12.07 -13.58 -3.39
CA VAL A 137 -13.23 -12.80 -3.83
C VAL A 137 -14.47 -13.67 -3.71
N THR A 138 -15.50 -13.14 -3.06
CA THR A 138 -16.84 -13.75 -3.08
C THR A 138 -17.73 -12.89 -3.97
N ILE A 139 -18.27 -13.47 -5.01
CA ILE A 139 -19.17 -12.81 -5.97
C ILE A 139 -20.58 -13.37 -5.86
N LYS A 140 -21.57 -12.57 -6.23
CA LYS A 140 -22.95 -13.00 -6.42
C LYS A 140 -23.07 -13.69 -7.77
N GLY A 141 -23.72 -14.84 -7.78
CA GLY A 141 -23.90 -15.67 -8.98
C GLY A 141 -22.89 -16.82 -9.09
N ILE A 142 -23.22 -17.78 -9.94
CA ILE A 142 -22.35 -18.92 -10.27
C ILE A 142 -21.50 -18.55 -11.48
N ILE A 143 -20.19 -18.50 -11.29
CA ILE A 143 -19.25 -18.15 -12.36
C ILE A 143 -19.13 -19.26 -13.40
N LYS A 144 -19.08 -18.90 -14.68
CA LYS A 144 -18.90 -19.80 -15.81
C LYS A 144 -17.42 -19.86 -16.24
N LYS A 145 -17.06 -20.93 -16.93
CA LYS A 145 -15.66 -21.11 -17.42
C LYS A 145 -15.22 -20.02 -18.39
N GLU A 146 -16.13 -19.53 -19.24
CA GLU A 146 -15.86 -18.44 -20.18
C GLU A 146 -15.56 -17.13 -19.45
N GLU A 147 -16.27 -16.84 -18.36
CA GLU A 147 -16.07 -15.64 -17.56
C GLU A 147 -14.72 -15.67 -16.82
N VAL A 148 -14.33 -16.87 -16.33
CA VAL A 148 -12.97 -17.08 -15.78
C VAL A 148 -11.92 -16.81 -16.84
N LYS A 149 -12.08 -17.33 -18.05
CA LYS A 149 -11.15 -17.12 -19.16
C LYS A 149 -11.04 -15.64 -19.54
N ASN A 150 -12.16 -14.90 -19.51
CA ASN A 150 -12.14 -13.46 -19.74
C ASN A 150 -11.29 -12.71 -18.70
N LEU A 151 -11.42 -13.05 -17.41
CA LEU A 151 -10.57 -12.49 -16.36
C LEU A 151 -9.08 -12.83 -16.57
N GLU A 152 -8.79 -14.04 -17.05
CA GLU A 152 -7.41 -14.49 -17.26
C GLU A 152 -6.70 -13.79 -18.42
N ILE A 153 -7.41 -13.47 -19.49
CA ILE A 153 -6.83 -12.76 -20.65
C ILE A 153 -6.84 -11.25 -20.48
N GLY A 154 -7.69 -10.72 -19.59
CA GLY A 154 -7.91 -9.30 -19.35
C GLY A 154 -9.27 -8.84 -19.80
N VAL A 155 -9.91 -7.98 -19.01
CA VAL A 155 -11.25 -7.43 -19.25
C VAL A 155 -11.20 -5.91 -19.36
N ASP A 156 -12.08 -5.35 -20.19
CA ASP A 156 -12.32 -3.92 -20.24
C ASP A 156 -13.14 -3.50 -19.01
N ILE A 157 -12.58 -2.60 -18.21
CA ILE A 157 -13.22 -2.06 -17.01
C ILE A 157 -13.70 -0.62 -17.20
N GLY A 158 -13.83 -0.19 -18.47
CA GLY A 158 -14.28 1.13 -18.90
C GLY A 158 -13.20 2.20 -18.93
N GLU A 159 -12.14 2.07 -18.14
CA GLU A 159 -11.02 3.01 -18.12
C GLU A 159 -9.80 2.45 -18.91
N TYR A 160 -9.67 1.14 -18.94
CA TYR A 160 -8.61 0.42 -19.66
C TYR A 160 -8.92 -1.09 -19.66
N ILE A 161 -8.21 -1.82 -20.50
CA ILE A 161 -8.21 -3.31 -20.48
C ILE A 161 -7.17 -3.75 -19.45
N THR A 162 -7.58 -4.61 -18.50
CA THR A 162 -6.69 -5.11 -17.45
C THR A 162 -5.61 -6.03 -18.03
N LYS A 163 -4.47 -6.11 -17.36
CA LYS A 163 -3.48 -7.14 -17.65
C LYS A 163 -4.04 -8.55 -17.33
N PRO A 164 -3.47 -9.60 -17.93
CA PRO A 164 -3.79 -10.98 -17.59
C PRO A 164 -3.73 -11.23 -16.09
N ALA A 165 -4.69 -12.02 -15.57
CA ALA A 165 -4.76 -12.41 -14.17
C ALA A 165 -4.69 -13.93 -14.04
N LYS A 166 -4.26 -14.44 -12.87
CA LYS A 166 -4.44 -15.85 -12.53
C LYS A 166 -5.73 -16.00 -11.76
N VAL A 167 -6.63 -16.88 -12.20
CA VAL A 167 -7.94 -17.08 -11.57
C VAL A 167 -8.14 -18.55 -11.22
N LYS A 168 -8.62 -18.80 -10.00
CA LYS A 168 -8.97 -20.15 -9.54
C LYS A 168 -10.34 -20.12 -8.86
N ILE A 169 -11.25 -20.98 -9.27
CA ILE A 169 -12.50 -21.20 -8.56
C ILE A 169 -12.19 -22.02 -7.30
N LEU A 170 -12.47 -21.45 -6.13
CA LEU A 170 -12.29 -22.12 -4.84
C LEU A 170 -13.53 -22.92 -4.43
N LYS A 171 -14.70 -22.35 -4.65
CA LYS A 171 -16.00 -22.96 -4.31
C LYS A 171 -17.13 -22.27 -5.07
N THR A 172 -18.15 -23.04 -5.46
CA THR A 172 -19.47 -22.55 -5.87
C THR A 172 -20.51 -23.05 -4.88
N ASP A 173 -21.55 -22.27 -4.64
CA ASP A 173 -22.66 -22.60 -3.75
C ASP A 173 -23.96 -22.18 -4.47
N GLU A 174 -24.63 -23.16 -5.05
CA GLU A 174 -25.84 -22.96 -5.87
C GLU A 174 -27.03 -22.49 -5.02
N GLU A 175 -27.16 -23.02 -3.80
CA GLU A 175 -28.25 -22.64 -2.88
C GLU A 175 -28.18 -21.15 -2.52
N LYS A 176 -26.97 -20.65 -2.26
CA LYS A 176 -26.72 -19.24 -1.93
C LYS A 176 -26.51 -18.37 -3.16
N ASN A 177 -26.43 -18.98 -4.33
CA ASN A 177 -26.10 -18.32 -5.60
C ASN A 177 -24.85 -17.43 -5.48
N ILE A 178 -23.73 -18.04 -5.04
CA ILE A 178 -22.43 -17.35 -4.89
C ILE A 178 -21.29 -18.22 -5.41
N SER A 179 -20.23 -17.54 -5.86
CA SER A 179 -18.94 -18.19 -6.17
C SER A 179 -17.82 -17.52 -5.38
N ARG A 180 -16.86 -18.34 -4.96
CA ARG A 180 -15.65 -17.87 -4.28
C ARG A 180 -14.43 -18.16 -5.15
N LEU A 181 -13.66 -17.13 -5.45
CA LEU A 181 -12.53 -17.16 -6.35
C LEU A 181 -11.25 -16.76 -5.63
N GLU A 182 -10.12 -17.26 -6.13
CA GLU A 182 -8.81 -16.68 -5.89
C GLU A 182 -8.38 -15.97 -7.18
N ILE A 183 -8.06 -14.66 -7.09
CA ILE A 183 -7.62 -13.84 -8.21
C ILE A 183 -6.28 -13.24 -7.87
N THR A 184 -5.25 -13.48 -8.70
CA THR A 184 -3.93 -12.86 -8.57
C THR A 184 -3.70 -11.90 -9.72
N ILE A 185 -3.39 -10.65 -9.39
CA ILE A 185 -3.10 -9.57 -10.33
C ILE A 185 -1.71 -8.97 -10.07
N HIS A 186 -1.10 -8.38 -11.12
CA HIS A 186 0.19 -7.69 -11.05
C HIS A 186 0.04 -6.17 -11.00
N GLU A 187 -1.17 -5.68 -11.16
CA GLU A 187 -1.55 -4.27 -11.11
C GLU A 187 -2.11 -3.89 -9.74
N GLY A 188 -2.50 -2.64 -9.56
CA GLY A 188 -3.10 -2.17 -8.30
C GLY A 188 -3.87 -0.89 -8.49
N LYS A 189 -4.67 -0.78 -9.59
CA LYS A 189 -5.47 0.40 -9.87
C LYS A 189 -6.71 0.46 -8.98
N ASN A 190 -7.33 1.61 -8.95
CA ASN A 190 -8.48 1.88 -8.06
C ASN A 190 -9.60 0.86 -8.26
N ARG A 191 -9.95 0.13 -7.20
CA ARG A 191 -11.03 -0.88 -7.15
C ARG A 191 -10.98 -1.94 -8.27
N GLN A 192 -9.77 -2.21 -8.81
CA GLN A 192 -9.58 -3.02 -10.01
C GLN A 192 -10.29 -4.37 -9.94
N VAL A 193 -10.07 -5.19 -8.91
CA VAL A 193 -10.70 -6.53 -8.79
C VAL A 193 -12.23 -6.44 -8.78
N ARG A 194 -12.81 -5.41 -8.14
CA ARG A 194 -14.27 -5.18 -8.15
C ARG A 194 -14.77 -4.87 -9.56
N LYS A 195 -14.10 -3.95 -10.25
CA LYS A 195 -14.43 -3.59 -11.64
C LYS A 195 -14.26 -4.77 -12.60
N MET A 196 -13.23 -5.61 -12.41
CA MET A 196 -13.06 -6.84 -13.19
C MET A 196 -14.24 -7.80 -13.03
N CYS A 197 -14.70 -8.04 -11.80
CA CYS A 197 -15.88 -8.88 -11.55
C CYS A 197 -17.15 -8.24 -12.10
N GLU A 198 -17.33 -6.94 -11.95
CA GLU A 198 -18.48 -6.20 -12.50
C GLU A 198 -18.51 -6.26 -14.04
N ALA A 199 -17.36 -6.19 -14.70
CA ALA A 199 -17.24 -6.29 -16.17
C ALA A 199 -17.69 -7.65 -16.73
N ILE A 200 -17.61 -8.72 -15.93
CA ILE A 200 -18.12 -10.04 -16.29
C ILE A 200 -19.52 -10.33 -15.71
N GLY A 201 -20.23 -9.28 -15.22
CA GLY A 201 -21.61 -9.37 -14.76
C GLY A 201 -21.80 -9.81 -13.29
N HIS A 202 -20.76 -9.83 -12.47
CA HIS A 202 -20.82 -10.27 -11.09
C HIS A 202 -20.52 -9.18 -10.07
N SER A 203 -21.43 -8.96 -9.11
CA SER A 203 -21.19 -8.07 -7.98
C SER A 203 -20.31 -8.72 -6.92
N VAL A 204 -19.32 -7.98 -6.39
CA VAL A 204 -18.43 -8.45 -5.32
C VAL A 204 -19.08 -8.26 -3.95
N LEU A 205 -19.39 -9.35 -3.28
CA LEU A 205 -19.95 -9.38 -1.92
C LEU A 205 -18.86 -9.23 -0.85
N ALA A 206 -17.72 -9.90 -1.04
CA ALA A 206 -16.58 -9.79 -0.12
C ALA A 206 -15.25 -9.82 -0.89
N LEU A 207 -14.30 -9.02 -0.43
CA LEU A 207 -12.97 -8.93 -1.02
C LEU A 207 -11.91 -8.93 0.10
N HIS A 208 -11.01 -9.90 0.03
CA HIS A 208 -9.94 -10.08 0.99
C HIS A 208 -8.61 -10.29 0.27
N ARG A 209 -7.63 -9.39 0.48
CA ARG A 209 -6.28 -9.61 -0.04
C ARG A 209 -5.54 -10.61 0.84
N SER A 210 -5.43 -11.84 0.37
CA SER A 210 -4.78 -12.93 1.10
C SER A 210 -3.25 -12.80 1.10
N LYS A 211 -2.65 -12.25 0.01
CA LYS A 211 -1.20 -12.08 -0.12
C LYS A 211 -0.83 -10.80 -0.87
N ILE A 212 0.33 -10.24 -0.53
CA ILE A 212 1.02 -9.20 -1.28
C ILE A 212 2.52 -9.50 -1.30
N ALA A 213 3.17 -9.45 -2.46
CA ALA A 213 4.61 -9.78 -2.61
C ALA A 213 4.97 -11.16 -2.02
N GLY A 214 4.10 -12.16 -2.17
CA GLY A 214 4.27 -13.50 -1.59
C GLY A 214 3.95 -13.60 -0.09
N ILE A 215 3.85 -12.48 0.64
CA ILE A 215 3.60 -12.44 2.09
C ILE A 215 2.09 -12.51 2.35
N GLY A 216 1.65 -13.49 3.13
CA GLY A 216 0.23 -13.77 3.37
C GLY A 216 -0.20 -13.62 4.82
N VAL A 217 -1.50 -13.41 5.04
CA VAL A 217 -2.11 -13.22 6.38
C VAL A 217 -2.87 -14.45 6.89
N LYS A 218 -2.61 -15.64 6.33
CA LYS A 218 -3.38 -16.86 6.65
C LYS A 218 -3.45 -17.14 8.16
N ASP A 219 -2.35 -16.93 8.86
CA ASP A 219 -2.22 -17.26 10.27
C ASP A 219 -2.39 -16.04 11.21
N ILE A 220 -2.66 -14.87 10.64
CA ILE A 220 -2.87 -13.62 11.38
C ILE A 220 -4.37 -13.33 11.45
N PRO A 221 -5.00 -13.33 12.64
CA PRO A 221 -6.41 -12.95 12.78
C PRO A 221 -6.67 -11.52 12.30
N LEU A 222 -7.91 -11.24 11.88
CA LEU A 222 -8.33 -9.87 11.53
C LEU A 222 -8.05 -8.89 12.69
N ARG A 223 -7.64 -7.68 12.38
CA ARG A 223 -7.17 -6.62 13.30
C ARG A 223 -5.84 -6.91 14.00
N LYS A 224 -5.23 -8.07 13.77
CA LYS A 224 -3.92 -8.40 14.34
C LYS A 224 -2.82 -8.10 13.34
N MET A 225 -1.64 -7.91 13.87
CA MET A 225 -0.43 -7.64 13.09
C MET A 225 0.73 -8.51 13.56
N GLU A 226 1.68 -8.72 12.68
CA GLU A 226 2.93 -9.39 12.95
C GLU A 226 4.10 -8.53 12.45
N ILE A 227 5.20 -8.50 13.21
CA ILE A 227 6.44 -7.83 12.80
C ILE A 227 7.31 -8.88 12.13
N PHE A 228 7.75 -8.61 10.90
CA PHE A 228 8.65 -9.50 10.17
C PHE A 228 9.94 -8.76 9.78
N LYS A 229 10.97 -9.52 9.45
CA LYS A 229 12.30 -9.02 9.06
C LYS A 229 12.52 -9.20 7.57
#